data_3c12b3742996676cc2cf6ce5a20af613
#
_entry.id   3c12b3742996676cc2cf6ce5a20af613
#
_cell.length_a   1.000
_cell.length_b   1.000
_cell.length_c   1.000
_cell.angle_alpha   90.00
_cell.angle_beta   90.00
_cell.angle_gamma   90.00
#
_symmetry.space_group_name_H-M   'P 1'
#
loop_
_entity.id
_entity.type
_entity.pdbx_description
1 polymer ?
#
loop_
_entity_poly.entity_id
_entity_poly.type
_entity_poly.pdbx_seq_one_letter_code
_entity_poly.pdbx_strand_id
1 'polypeptide(L)'
;MDVKDVKVLPQRKRKGSPPFIEFEAAPVGISAGSTALQPPHRAESASLPDVPSAPLDDDSAALTGLALDELGIYSCDTKRRQFEFLDHTADIQIHSWGDSFAQAAEQAVVGMFNYISDTSTVLADSSCNRQVCATGHDLQSLLYNFMNDWLYEFCGNEFLPLTIRIVDCDLECFRIKSIGVGERFSREKHVLGTEVKAITYSAMQIIQKSCGSFDVYVIVDI
;
A
#
# COMPACT_ATOMS: atom_id res chain seq x y z
N MET A 1 3.91 -20.64 -27.15
CA MET A 1 2.59 -20.50 -26.47
C MET A 1 2.16 -19.07 -26.66
N ASP A 2 1.11 -18.86 -27.45
CA ASP A 2 0.61 -17.50 -27.73
C ASP A 2 0.03 -16.91 -26.44
N VAL A 3 0.59 -15.77 -26.03
CA VAL A 3 0.04 -14.95 -24.97
C VAL A 3 -1.26 -14.36 -25.51
N LYS A 4 -2.39 -14.91 -25.07
CA LYS A 4 -3.73 -14.40 -25.41
C LYS A 4 -3.82 -12.97 -24.93
N ASP A 5 -4.21 -12.06 -25.82
CA ASP A 5 -4.55 -10.67 -25.53
C ASP A 5 -5.43 -10.56 -24.28
N VAL A 6 -4.85 -10.15 -23.16
CA VAL A 6 -5.62 -9.82 -21.97
C VAL A 6 -6.37 -8.52 -22.28
N LYS A 7 -7.68 -8.63 -22.40
CA LYS A 7 -8.56 -7.50 -22.69
C LYS A 7 -8.56 -6.56 -21.49
N VAL A 8 -7.72 -5.51 -21.57
CA VAL A 8 -7.69 -4.45 -20.55
C VAL A 8 -9.05 -3.76 -20.55
N LEU A 9 -9.70 -3.70 -19.38
CA LEU A 9 -10.98 -3.00 -19.22
C LEU A 9 -10.79 -1.51 -19.49
N PRO A 10 -11.75 -0.83 -20.18
CA PRO A 10 -11.65 0.59 -20.46
C PRO A 10 -11.67 1.40 -19.16
N GLN A 11 -10.62 2.17 -18.94
CA GLN A 11 -10.37 2.96 -17.73
C GLN A 11 -10.64 4.45 -18.02
N ARG A 12 -11.29 5.15 -17.09
CA ARG A 12 -11.46 6.61 -17.18
C ARG A 12 -10.37 7.32 -16.37
N LYS A 13 -9.63 8.22 -17.02
CA LYS A 13 -8.60 9.02 -16.33
C LYS A 13 -9.22 10.21 -15.60
N ARG A 14 -8.89 10.40 -14.32
CA ARG A 14 -9.11 11.66 -13.60
C ARG A 14 -8.09 12.70 -14.03
N LYS A 15 -8.51 13.95 -14.17
CA LYS A 15 -7.62 15.09 -14.33
C LYS A 15 -7.20 15.58 -12.94
N GLY A 16 -5.98 15.19 -12.52
CA GLY A 16 -5.34 15.68 -11.29
C GLY A 16 -5.62 14.84 -10.03
N SER A 17 -4.84 15.10 -8.99
CA SER A 17 -5.07 14.57 -7.64
C SER A 17 -6.39 15.12 -7.07
N PRO A 18 -7.11 14.38 -6.19
CA PRO A 18 -8.29 14.89 -5.54
C PRO A 18 -7.95 16.20 -4.80
N PRO A 19 -8.86 17.20 -4.78
CA PRO A 19 -8.65 18.38 -3.96
C PRO A 19 -8.58 17.95 -2.48
N PHE A 20 -7.57 18.43 -1.77
CA PHE A 20 -7.50 18.25 -0.33
C PHE A 20 -8.73 18.93 0.31
N ILE A 21 -9.51 18.18 1.07
CA ILE A 21 -10.69 18.70 1.76
C ILE A 21 -10.24 19.06 3.18
N GLU A 22 -10.27 20.34 3.54
CA GLU A 22 -10.15 20.76 4.92
C GLU A 22 -11.41 20.32 5.68
N PHE A 23 -11.27 19.36 6.60
CA PHE A 23 -12.35 18.96 7.49
C PHE A 23 -12.40 19.91 8.68
N GLU A 24 -13.39 20.80 8.75
CA GLU A 24 -13.76 21.46 9.99
C GLU A 24 -14.24 20.39 11.00
N ALA A 25 -13.64 20.41 12.18
CA ALA A 25 -13.98 19.51 13.28
C ALA A 25 -15.40 19.83 13.78
N ALA A 26 -16.34 18.92 13.53
CA ALA A 26 -17.67 18.99 14.13
C ALA A 26 -17.59 18.67 15.65
N PRO A 27 -18.36 19.37 16.51
CA PRO A 27 -18.31 19.15 17.95
C PRO A 27 -18.96 17.78 18.31
N VAL A 28 -18.25 17.03 19.13
CA VAL A 28 -18.69 15.72 19.66
C VAL A 28 -19.84 15.93 20.63
N GLY A 29 -21.06 15.62 20.19
CA GLY A 29 -22.22 15.51 21.05
C GLY A 29 -22.35 14.07 21.60
N ILE A 30 -22.14 13.89 22.90
CA ILE A 30 -22.33 12.63 23.60
C ILE A 30 -23.83 12.40 23.79
N SER A 31 -24.38 11.33 23.21
CA SER A 31 -25.69 10.79 23.58
C SER A 31 -25.58 9.28 23.74
N ALA A 32 -25.74 8.84 24.99
CA ALA A 32 -25.80 7.44 25.38
C ALA A 32 -27.17 6.83 25.00
N GLY A 33 -27.16 5.73 24.24
CA GLY A 33 -28.34 4.92 23.93
C GLY A 33 -27.94 3.46 23.78
N SER A 34 -28.08 2.71 24.91
CA SER A 34 -27.90 1.26 25.00
C SER A 34 -28.99 0.52 24.25
N THR A 35 -28.65 -0.35 23.31
CA THR A 35 -29.49 -1.51 22.96
C THR A 35 -28.58 -2.65 22.47
N ALA A 36 -28.50 -3.69 23.27
CA ALA A 36 -27.74 -4.91 23.00
C ALA A 36 -28.45 -5.74 21.93
N LEU A 37 -27.78 -6.03 20.83
CA LEU A 37 -28.15 -7.08 19.86
C LEU A 37 -27.16 -8.22 19.98
N GLN A 38 -27.68 -9.43 20.20
CA GLN A 38 -26.91 -10.67 20.30
C GLN A 38 -26.35 -11.09 18.94
N PRO A 39 -25.12 -11.66 18.87
CA PRO A 39 -24.54 -12.15 17.63
C PRO A 39 -25.17 -13.48 17.18
N PRO A 40 -25.27 -13.74 15.87
CA PRO A 40 -25.74 -15.02 15.34
C PRO A 40 -24.69 -16.14 15.51
N HIS A 41 -25.19 -17.37 15.62
CA HIS A 41 -24.48 -18.60 15.91
C HIS A 41 -23.27 -18.86 14.97
N ARG A 42 -22.18 -19.24 15.63
CA ARG A 42 -20.90 -19.68 15.08
C ARG A 42 -21.06 -20.93 14.20
N ALA A 43 -20.74 -20.82 12.91
CA ALA A 43 -20.50 -21.99 12.07
C ALA A 43 -19.09 -22.53 12.38
N GLU A 44 -19.01 -23.86 12.53
CA GLU A 44 -17.76 -24.57 12.81
C GLU A 44 -16.76 -24.37 11.66
N SER A 45 -15.60 -23.80 11.99
CA SER A 45 -14.48 -23.65 11.07
C SER A 45 -13.73 -24.97 10.96
N ALA A 46 -13.69 -25.54 9.75
CA ALA A 46 -12.75 -26.60 9.41
C ALA A 46 -11.32 -26.02 9.50
N SER A 47 -10.50 -26.64 10.34
CA SER A 47 -9.09 -26.32 10.49
C SER A 47 -8.32 -26.65 9.23
N LEU A 48 -7.73 -25.63 8.59
CA LEU A 48 -6.70 -25.79 7.57
C LEU A 48 -5.42 -26.32 8.24
N PRO A 49 -4.61 -27.16 7.55
CA PRO A 49 -3.38 -27.67 8.13
C PRO A 49 -2.37 -26.55 8.36
N ASP A 50 -1.76 -26.53 9.54
CA ASP A 50 -0.65 -25.67 9.92
C ASP A 50 0.51 -25.81 8.92
N VAL A 51 0.73 -24.78 8.11
CA VAL A 51 1.99 -24.60 7.38
C VAL A 51 2.96 -23.96 8.39
N PRO A 52 4.10 -24.60 8.70
CA PRO A 52 5.06 -24.01 9.63
C PRO A 52 5.58 -22.69 9.03
N SER A 53 5.18 -21.58 9.63
CA SER A 53 5.79 -20.28 9.40
C SER A 53 7.23 -20.36 9.89
N ALA A 54 8.20 -20.32 8.97
CA ALA A 54 9.59 -20.08 9.35
C ALA A 54 9.65 -18.75 10.13
N PRO A 55 10.43 -18.67 11.23
CA PRO A 55 10.57 -17.43 11.96
C PRO A 55 11.12 -16.37 11.01
N LEU A 56 10.35 -15.31 10.80
CA LEU A 56 10.82 -14.10 10.17
C LEU A 56 11.80 -13.48 11.17
N ASP A 57 13.08 -13.45 10.83
CA ASP A 57 14.09 -12.78 11.65
C ASP A 57 13.65 -11.32 11.82
N ASP A 58 13.41 -10.91 13.05
CA ASP A 58 12.97 -9.56 13.43
C ASP A 58 14.18 -8.61 13.38
N ASP A 59 14.61 -8.30 12.16
CA ASP A 59 15.68 -7.32 11.88
C ASP A 59 15.17 -5.86 11.91
N SER A 60 13.94 -5.62 12.37
CA SER A 60 13.33 -4.28 12.33
C SER A 60 14.14 -3.25 13.13
N ALA A 61 14.81 -3.68 14.20
CA ALA A 61 15.68 -2.83 15.01
C ALA A 61 16.98 -2.40 14.28
N ALA A 62 17.46 -3.19 13.32
CA ALA A 62 18.70 -2.92 12.60
C ALA A 62 18.57 -1.77 11.57
N LEU A 63 17.35 -1.44 11.15
CA LEU A 63 17.10 -0.41 10.15
C LEU A 63 16.85 0.98 10.76
N THR A 64 16.62 1.04 12.05
CA THR A 64 16.42 2.29 12.78
C THR A 64 17.73 3.06 12.84
N GLY A 65 17.75 4.26 12.28
CA GLY A 65 18.96 5.12 12.26
C GLY A 65 19.79 5.07 10.98
N LEU A 66 19.48 4.18 10.01
CA LEU A 66 20.16 4.18 8.72
C LEU A 66 19.78 5.40 7.87
N ALA A 67 20.77 6.01 7.24
CA ALA A 67 20.56 7.13 6.32
C ALA A 67 20.01 6.62 4.97
N LEU A 68 19.39 7.51 4.18
CA LEU A 68 18.78 7.17 2.88
C LEU A 68 19.77 6.53 1.90
N ASP A 69 21.01 7.03 1.86
CA ASP A 69 22.07 6.53 1.01
C ASP A 69 22.55 5.13 1.41
N GLU A 70 22.56 4.82 2.71
CA GLU A 70 22.85 3.48 3.23
C GLU A 70 21.77 2.46 2.85
N LEU A 71 20.53 2.92 2.69
CA LEU A 71 19.40 2.11 2.21
C LEU A 71 19.33 2.03 0.67
N GLY A 72 20.26 2.68 -0.05
CA GLY A 72 20.26 2.76 -1.50
C GLY A 72 19.09 3.58 -2.07
N ILE A 73 18.51 4.49 -1.26
CA ILE A 73 17.43 5.37 -1.66
C ILE A 73 17.99 6.74 -2.02
N TYR A 74 18.00 7.06 -3.28
CA TYR A 74 18.52 8.35 -3.77
C TYR A 74 17.39 9.38 -3.90
N SER A 75 17.75 10.66 -3.80
CA SER A 75 16.79 11.77 -3.89
C SER A 75 16.02 11.83 -5.23
N CYS A 76 16.55 11.21 -6.29
CA CYS A 76 15.84 11.10 -7.57
C CYS A 76 14.70 10.08 -7.51
N ASP A 77 14.81 9.02 -6.68
CA ASP A 77 13.81 7.98 -6.56
C ASP A 77 12.52 8.51 -5.92
N THR A 78 12.64 9.44 -4.97
CA THR A 78 11.50 10.06 -4.29
C THR A 78 10.66 10.97 -5.20
N LYS A 79 11.23 11.41 -6.33
CA LYS A 79 10.58 12.34 -7.29
C LYS A 79 9.96 11.62 -8.49
N ARG A 80 10.29 10.36 -8.72
CA ARG A 80 9.81 9.60 -9.88
C ARG A 80 8.46 9.00 -9.56
N ARG A 81 7.39 9.67 -10.00
CA ARG A 81 6.02 9.16 -9.91
C ARG A 81 5.73 8.27 -11.11
N GLN A 82 5.49 6.98 -10.85
CA GLN A 82 5.10 6.00 -11.85
C GLN A 82 3.74 5.38 -11.47
N PHE A 83 2.79 6.25 -11.18
CA PHE A 83 1.41 5.87 -10.90
C PHE A 83 0.45 6.99 -11.35
N GLU A 84 -0.80 6.60 -11.57
CA GLU A 84 -1.93 7.51 -11.80
C GLU A 84 -3.18 6.96 -11.11
N PHE A 85 -4.16 7.86 -10.90
CA PHE A 85 -5.46 7.48 -10.35
C PHE A 85 -6.49 7.40 -11.47
N LEU A 86 -7.26 6.33 -11.47
CA LEU A 86 -8.31 6.07 -12.43
C LEU A 86 -9.66 6.06 -11.70
N ASP A 87 -10.68 6.70 -12.29
CA ASP A 87 -12.01 6.73 -11.71
C ASP A 87 -12.63 5.34 -11.64
N HIS A 88 -13.15 5.00 -10.48
CA HIS A 88 -13.99 3.82 -10.24
C HIS A 88 -15.26 4.25 -9.52
N THR A 89 -16.35 3.52 -9.68
CA THR A 89 -17.63 3.85 -9.04
C THR A 89 -17.50 3.68 -7.52
N ALA A 90 -17.56 4.78 -6.77
CA ALA A 90 -17.43 4.87 -5.30
C ALA A 90 -16.04 4.55 -4.71
N ASP A 91 -15.08 4.09 -5.52
CA ASP A 91 -13.72 3.73 -5.10
C ASP A 91 -12.70 4.47 -5.96
N ILE A 92 -11.42 4.15 -5.78
CA ILE A 92 -10.34 4.63 -6.65
C ILE A 92 -9.50 3.46 -7.13
N GLN A 93 -9.14 3.46 -8.42
CA GLN A 93 -8.17 2.51 -8.94
C GLN A 93 -6.81 3.19 -9.07
N ILE A 94 -5.80 2.56 -8.48
CA ILE A 94 -4.40 2.93 -8.62
C ILE A 94 -3.84 2.13 -9.81
N HIS A 95 -3.33 2.81 -10.82
CA HIS A 95 -2.50 2.23 -11.87
C HIS A 95 -1.07 2.64 -11.61
N SER A 96 -0.19 1.68 -11.44
CA SER A 96 1.25 1.90 -11.29
C SER A 96 2.03 1.09 -12.31
N TRP A 97 3.28 1.51 -12.59
CA TRP A 97 4.14 0.81 -13.55
C TRP A 97 5.61 0.88 -13.14
N GLY A 98 6.41 -0.03 -13.70
CA GLY A 98 7.85 -0.11 -13.46
C GLY A 98 8.56 -1.06 -14.40
N ASP A 99 9.89 -1.00 -14.41
CA ASP A 99 10.74 -1.88 -15.21
C ASP A 99 10.79 -3.31 -14.62
N SER A 100 10.29 -3.49 -13.38
CA SER A 100 10.12 -4.77 -12.70
C SER A 100 8.81 -4.80 -11.93
N PHE A 101 8.37 -6.00 -11.49
CA PHE A 101 7.25 -6.15 -10.57
C PHE A 101 7.48 -5.40 -9.26
N ALA A 102 8.70 -5.52 -8.70
CA ALA A 102 9.07 -4.82 -7.48
C ALA A 102 8.86 -3.31 -7.60
N GLN A 103 9.35 -2.69 -8.67
CA GLN A 103 9.18 -1.26 -8.90
C GLN A 103 7.70 -0.87 -9.09
N ALA A 104 6.92 -1.65 -9.83
CA ALA A 104 5.48 -1.39 -10.00
C ALA A 104 4.72 -1.51 -8.68
N ALA A 105 5.07 -2.50 -7.82
CA ALA A 105 4.48 -2.69 -6.50
C ALA A 105 4.87 -1.55 -5.53
N GLU A 106 6.15 -1.10 -5.52
CA GLU A 106 6.57 0.10 -4.77
C GLU A 106 5.70 1.30 -5.13
N GLN A 107 5.50 1.53 -6.44
CA GLN A 107 4.74 2.67 -6.94
C GLN A 107 3.24 2.56 -6.65
N ALA A 108 2.68 1.34 -6.54
CA ALA A 108 1.30 1.13 -6.10
C ALA A 108 1.12 1.61 -4.65
N VAL A 109 2.04 1.24 -3.75
CA VAL A 109 2.00 1.69 -2.34
C VAL A 109 2.24 3.19 -2.23
N VAL A 110 3.24 3.74 -2.95
CA VAL A 110 3.49 5.19 -2.98
C VAL A 110 2.26 5.94 -3.50
N GLY A 111 1.59 5.41 -4.54
CA GLY A 111 0.32 5.96 -5.05
C GLY A 111 -0.78 5.95 -3.99
N MET A 112 -0.95 4.85 -3.27
CA MET A 112 -1.91 4.75 -2.17
C MET A 112 -1.67 5.82 -1.11
N PHE A 113 -0.43 6.02 -0.66
CA PHE A 113 -0.10 7.04 0.32
C PHE A 113 -0.27 8.47 -0.22
N ASN A 114 0.01 8.71 -1.50
CA ASN A 114 -0.30 10.00 -2.14
C ASN A 114 -1.80 10.28 -2.25
N TYR A 115 -2.65 9.27 -2.13
CA TYR A 115 -4.10 9.44 -2.04
C TYR A 115 -4.56 9.75 -0.62
N ILE A 116 -3.90 9.12 0.39
CA ILE A 116 -4.18 9.31 1.81
C ILE A 116 -3.71 10.69 2.30
N SER A 117 -2.55 11.17 1.83
CA SER A 117 -1.95 12.43 2.31
C SER A 117 -1.04 13.05 1.25
N ASP A 118 -0.75 14.35 1.38
CA ASP A 118 0.29 14.99 0.57
C ASP A 118 1.68 14.58 1.06
N THR A 119 2.24 13.57 0.42
CA THR A 119 3.58 13.05 0.79
C THR A 119 4.72 14.01 0.45
N SER A 120 4.47 15.12 -0.26
CA SER A 120 5.49 16.12 -0.56
C SER A 120 5.97 16.90 0.68
N THR A 121 5.18 16.87 1.75
CA THR A 121 5.48 17.50 3.04
C THR A 121 6.20 16.56 4.02
N VAL A 122 6.29 15.27 3.70
CA VAL A 122 6.91 14.24 4.53
C VAL A 122 8.43 14.39 4.49
N LEU A 123 9.06 14.34 5.66
CA LEU A 123 10.51 14.34 5.79
C LEU A 123 11.03 12.92 6.07
N ALA A 124 12.27 12.70 5.65
CA ALA A 124 12.96 11.47 6.01
C ALA A 124 13.45 11.56 7.46
N ASP A 125 12.84 10.78 8.36
CA ASP A 125 13.30 10.60 9.73
C ASP A 125 13.84 9.19 9.88
N SER A 126 15.16 9.04 9.94
CA SER A 126 15.82 7.74 10.03
C SER A 126 15.45 6.96 11.31
N SER A 127 14.98 7.66 12.38
CA SER A 127 14.47 7.01 13.59
C SER A 127 13.10 6.37 13.40
N CYS A 128 12.40 6.72 12.32
CA CYS A 128 11.05 6.25 11.99
C CYS A 128 11.01 5.22 10.87
N ASN A 129 12.15 4.77 10.33
CA ASN A 129 12.17 3.76 9.28
C ASN A 129 11.35 2.52 9.66
N ARG A 130 10.66 1.93 8.68
CA ARG A 130 9.86 0.71 8.87
C ARG A 130 10.26 -0.36 7.86
N GLN A 131 10.20 -1.61 8.31
CA GLN A 131 10.35 -2.77 7.45
C GLN A 131 9.02 -3.52 7.37
N VAL A 132 8.64 -3.89 6.15
CA VAL A 132 7.48 -4.75 5.88
C VAL A 132 7.94 -5.95 5.08
N CYS A 133 7.54 -7.13 5.55
CA CYS A 133 7.78 -8.41 4.88
C CYS A 133 6.41 -9.02 4.54
N ALA A 134 6.10 -9.12 3.26
CA ALA A 134 4.86 -9.69 2.77
C ALA A 134 5.10 -11.04 2.08
N THR A 135 4.15 -11.96 2.21
CA THR A 135 4.14 -13.26 1.53
C THR A 135 2.80 -13.47 0.84
N GLY A 136 2.80 -14.27 -0.20
CA GLY A 136 1.59 -14.67 -0.92
C GLY A 136 1.68 -16.10 -1.44
N HIS A 137 0.63 -16.56 -2.11
CA HIS A 137 0.60 -17.83 -2.81
C HIS A 137 0.59 -17.64 -4.34
N ASP A 138 0.43 -16.39 -4.78
CA ASP A 138 0.54 -15.91 -6.15
C ASP A 138 0.88 -14.42 -6.16
N LEU A 139 1.07 -13.82 -7.34
CA LEU A 139 1.40 -12.39 -7.47
C LEU A 139 0.30 -11.46 -6.95
N GLN A 140 -0.97 -11.84 -7.08
CA GLN A 140 -2.08 -11.00 -6.65
C GLN A 140 -2.18 -10.98 -5.12
N SER A 141 -2.09 -12.14 -4.47
CA SER A 141 -2.09 -12.22 -3.00
C SER A 141 -0.85 -11.59 -2.40
N LEU A 142 0.32 -11.73 -3.06
CA LEU A 142 1.54 -11.06 -2.64
C LEU A 142 1.39 -9.53 -2.68
N LEU A 143 0.89 -9.00 -3.79
CA LEU A 143 0.65 -7.55 -3.93
C LEU A 143 -0.38 -7.05 -2.94
N TYR A 144 -1.49 -7.79 -2.76
CA TYR A 144 -2.53 -7.48 -1.80
C TYR A 144 -1.95 -7.37 -0.38
N ASN A 145 -1.26 -8.42 0.09
CA ASN A 145 -0.67 -8.45 1.42
C ASN A 145 0.37 -7.34 1.58
N PHE A 146 1.22 -7.12 0.59
CA PHE A 146 2.22 -6.06 0.60
C PHE A 146 1.59 -4.66 0.77
N MET A 147 0.55 -4.34 0.02
CA MET A 147 -0.15 -3.06 0.15
C MET A 147 -0.92 -2.94 1.47
N ASN A 148 -1.55 -4.04 1.91
CA ASN A 148 -2.30 -4.09 3.16
C ASN A 148 -1.40 -3.91 4.39
N ASP A 149 -0.22 -4.52 4.39
CA ASP A 149 0.73 -4.40 5.51
C ASP A 149 1.27 -2.97 5.62
N TRP A 150 1.53 -2.30 4.49
CA TRP A 150 1.87 -0.87 4.51
C TRP A 150 0.71 0.01 4.95
N LEU A 151 -0.53 -0.29 4.56
CA LEU A 151 -1.71 0.42 5.06
C LEU A 151 -1.85 0.24 6.58
N TYR A 152 -1.53 -0.96 7.11
CA TYR A 152 -1.52 -1.23 8.54
C TYR A 152 -0.46 -0.40 9.29
N GLU A 153 0.74 -0.21 8.73
CA GLU A 153 1.76 0.67 9.31
C GLU A 153 1.26 2.11 9.47
N PHE A 154 0.46 2.60 8.56
CA PHE A 154 -0.18 3.91 8.70
C PHE A 154 -1.29 3.91 9.75
N CYS A 155 -2.24 2.98 9.65
CA CYS A 155 -3.43 2.95 10.53
C CYS A 155 -3.09 2.59 11.98
N GLY A 156 -2.13 1.66 12.19
CA GLY A 156 -1.77 1.15 13.51
C GLY A 156 -0.59 1.89 14.16
N ASN A 157 0.40 2.27 13.38
CA ASN A 157 1.65 2.86 13.86
C ASN A 157 1.81 4.35 13.50
N GLU A 158 0.81 4.93 12.82
CA GLU A 158 0.82 6.34 12.37
C GLU A 158 2.07 6.65 11.49
N PHE A 159 2.59 5.66 10.77
CA PHE A 159 3.74 5.86 9.90
C PHE A 159 3.32 6.35 8.52
N LEU A 160 3.80 7.54 8.13
CA LEU A 160 3.57 8.10 6.80
C LEU A 160 4.86 8.02 5.99
N PRO A 161 4.95 7.16 4.97
CA PRO A 161 6.16 7.03 4.16
C PRO A 161 6.32 8.18 3.17
N LEU A 162 7.54 8.70 3.08
CA LEU A 162 8.02 9.52 1.98
C LEU A 162 8.24 8.66 0.73
N THR A 163 8.85 7.48 0.94
CA THR A 163 9.13 6.50 -0.10
C THR A 163 9.23 5.09 0.48
N ILE A 164 9.03 4.11 -0.38
CA ILE A 164 9.15 2.69 -0.06
C ILE A 164 10.06 2.05 -1.09
N ARG A 165 10.98 1.20 -0.60
CA ARG A 165 11.91 0.44 -1.43
C ARG A 165 11.79 -1.05 -1.12
N ILE A 166 11.58 -1.87 -2.12
CA ILE A 166 11.70 -3.32 -2.03
C ILE A 166 13.18 -3.67 -2.14
N VAL A 167 13.71 -4.28 -1.07
CA VAL A 167 15.13 -4.67 -0.96
C VAL A 167 15.35 -6.12 -1.33
N ASP A 168 14.31 -6.95 -1.23
CA ASP A 168 14.30 -8.35 -1.66
C ASP A 168 12.95 -8.70 -2.26
N CYS A 169 12.95 -9.39 -3.40
CA CYS A 169 11.74 -9.79 -4.11
C CYS A 169 11.94 -11.18 -4.74
N ASP A 170 11.42 -12.19 -4.06
CA ASP A 170 11.43 -13.58 -4.50
C ASP A 170 10.07 -13.94 -5.09
N LEU A 171 9.99 -13.97 -6.41
CA LEU A 171 8.74 -14.29 -7.13
C LEU A 171 8.50 -15.81 -7.26
N GLU A 172 9.48 -16.66 -6.96
CA GLU A 172 9.30 -18.11 -6.92
C GLU A 172 8.61 -18.53 -5.61
N CYS A 173 9.01 -17.89 -4.51
CA CYS A 173 8.40 -18.11 -3.18
C CYS A 173 7.31 -17.10 -2.82
N PHE A 174 6.98 -16.18 -3.72
CA PHE A 174 6.02 -15.09 -3.50
C PHE A 174 6.26 -14.34 -2.20
N ARG A 175 7.47 -13.79 -2.07
CA ARG A 175 7.90 -13.05 -0.89
C ARG A 175 8.52 -11.71 -1.27
N ILE A 176 8.18 -10.68 -0.48
CA ILE A 176 8.76 -9.33 -0.57
C ILE A 176 9.27 -8.92 0.80
N LYS A 177 10.48 -8.33 0.81
CA LYS A 177 11.00 -7.56 1.94
C LYS A 177 11.21 -6.11 1.48
N SER A 178 10.69 -5.15 2.23
CA SER A 178 10.73 -3.74 1.87
C SER A 178 11.05 -2.85 3.06
N ILE A 179 11.56 -1.66 2.78
CA ILE A 179 11.89 -0.62 3.73
C ILE A 179 11.11 0.63 3.33
N GLY A 180 10.44 1.25 4.29
CA GLY A 180 9.83 2.57 4.17
C GLY A 180 10.63 3.60 4.95
N VAL A 181 10.88 4.73 4.31
CA VAL A 181 11.48 5.90 4.91
C VAL A 181 10.43 7.00 4.96
N GLY A 182 10.25 7.62 6.11
CA GLY A 182 9.21 8.61 6.34
C GLY A 182 9.25 9.14 7.75
N GLU A 183 8.11 9.53 8.26
CA GLU A 183 7.97 10.06 9.61
C GLU A 183 6.63 9.69 10.24
N ARG A 184 6.47 9.99 11.51
CA ARG A 184 5.19 9.82 12.18
C ARG A 184 4.17 10.84 11.66
N PHE A 185 2.98 10.37 11.31
CA PHE A 185 1.89 11.23 10.88
C PHE A 185 1.47 12.19 12.00
N SER A 186 1.31 13.47 11.66
CA SER A 186 0.79 14.50 12.54
C SER A 186 -0.23 15.37 11.80
N ARG A 187 -1.41 15.54 12.37
CA ARG A 187 -2.47 16.40 11.81
C ARG A 187 -2.10 17.88 11.73
N GLU A 188 -1.12 18.31 12.52
CA GLU A 188 -0.63 19.68 12.51
C GLU A 188 0.27 19.98 11.30
N LYS A 189 0.93 18.92 10.78
CA LYS A 189 1.90 19.02 9.68
C LYS A 189 1.36 18.48 8.36
N HIS A 190 0.66 17.34 8.40
CA HIS A 190 0.25 16.61 7.21
C HIS A 190 -1.22 16.82 6.91
N VAL A 191 -1.50 17.19 5.67
CA VAL A 191 -2.87 17.34 5.19
C VAL A 191 -3.41 15.95 4.82
N LEU A 192 -4.52 15.54 5.47
CA LEU A 192 -5.23 14.33 5.11
C LEU A 192 -6.00 14.56 3.80
N GLY A 193 -5.83 13.64 2.88
CA GLY A 193 -6.66 13.49 1.69
C GLY A 193 -7.88 12.60 1.98
N THR A 194 -8.04 11.55 1.17
CA THR A 194 -9.14 10.58 1.34
C THR A 194 -8.63 9.36 2.10
N GLU A 195 -9.40 8.91 3.07
CA GLU A 195 -9.14 7.66 3.79
C GLU A 195 -9.20 6.47 2.83
N VAL A 196 -8.17 5.64 2.86
CA VAL A 196 -8.20 4.30 2.25
C VAL A 196 -8.48 3.30 3.35
N LYS A 197 -9.61 2.59 3.23
CA LYS A 197 -10.10 1.64 4.24
C LYS A 197 -9.56 0.24 4.02
N ALA A 198 -9.44 -0.19 2.76
CA ALA A 198 -9.00 -1.53 2.42
C ALA A 198 -8.43 -1.62 1.00
N ILE A 199 -7.55 -2.59 0.81
CA ILE A 199 -7.15 -3.07 -0.52
C ILE A 199 -8.19 -4.08 -1.00
N THR A 200 -8.50 -4.10 -2.29
CA THR A 200 -9.46 -5.07 -2.83
C THR A 200 -8.84 -5.95 -3.93
N TYR A 201 -9.35 -7.16 -4.09
CA TYR A 201 -9.04 -8.02 -5.23
C TYR A 201 -9.85 -7.67 -6.48
N SER A 202 -10.82 -6.75 -6.34
CA SER A 202 -11.71 -6.35 -7.43
C SER A 202 -10.92 -5.79 -8.61
N ALA A 203 -11.05 -6.41 -9.77
CA ALA A 203 -10.35 -6.05 -11.00
C ALA A 203 -8.84 -5.83 -10.84
N MET A 204 -8.22 -6.46 -9.83
CA MET A 204 -6.76 -6.43 -9.67
C MET A 204 -6.08 -7.08 -10.87
N GLN A 205 -5.13 -6.38 -11.48
CA GLN A 205 -4.39 -6.86 -12.63
C GLN A 205 -2.90 -6.61 -12.44
N ILE A 206 -2.10 -7.59 -12.79
CA ILE A 206 -0.65 -7.51 -12.85
C ILE A 206 -0.27 -7.97 -14.25
N ILE A 207 0.20 -7.06 -15.09
CA ILE A 207 0.44 -7.29 -16.50
C ILE A 207 1.94 -7.13 -16.79
N GLN A 208 2.59 -8.21 -17.16
CA GLN A 208 3.94 -8.16 -17.70
C GLN A 208 3.89 -7.87 -19.19
N LYS A 209 4.53 -6.79 -19.62
CA LYS A 209 4.66 -6.42 -21.03
C LYS A 209 5.76 -7.24 -21.71
N SER A 210 5.70 -7.31 -23.03
CA SER A 210 6.71 -7.99 -23.85
C SER A 210 8.12 -7.40 -23.70
N CYS A 211 8.25 -6.13 -23.31
CA CYS A 211 9.53 -5.48 -23.00
C CYS A 211 10.07 -5.80 -21.59
N GLY A 212 9.34 -6.59 -20.78
CA GLY A 212 9.71 -6.97 -19.42
C GLY A 212 9.17 -6.04 -18.32
N SER A 213 8.66 -4.85 -18.67
CA SER A 213 8.06 -3.94 -17.69
C SER A 213 6.70 -4.45 -17.20
N PHE A 214 6.27 -3.93 -16.06
CA PHE A 214 5.01 -4.31 -15.42
C PHE A 214 4.07 -3.12 -15.28
N ASP A 215 2.77 -3.38 -15.50
CA ASP A 215 1.66 -2.53 -15.06
C ASP A 215 0.87 -3.26 -13.97
N VAL A 216 0.48 -2.51 -12.96
CA VAL A 216 -0.31 -2.97 -11.83
C VAL A 216 -1.56 -2.11 -11.70
N TYR A 217 -2.72 -2.75 -11.54
CA TYR A 217 -4.00 -2.09 -11.30
C TYR A 217 -4.61 -2.64 -10.03
N VAL A 218 -4.89 -1.78 -9.06
CA VAL A 218 -5.51 -2.15 -7.78
C VAL A 218 -6.60 -1.16 -7.44
N ILE A 219 -7.79 -1.66 -7.12
CA ILE A 219 -8.88 -0.85 -6.57
C ILE A 219 -8.74 -0.83 -5.05
N VAL A 220 -8.80 0.35 -4.46
CA VAL A 220 -8.84 0.54 -3.02
C VAL A 220 -10.17 1.16 -2.61
N ASP A 221 -10.77 0.65 -1.53
CA ASP A 221 -12.01 1.14 -0.92
C ASP A 221 -11.71 2.45 -0.15
N ILE A 222 -12.57 3.47 -0.35
CA ILE A 222 -12.42 4.82 0.21
C ILE A 222 -13.67 5.28 0.96
#